data_549aeb89da37bfda09969d7ee372712e
#
_entry.id   549aeb89da37bfda09969d7ee372712e
#
_cell.length_a   1.000
_cell.length_b   1.000
_cell.length_c   1.000
_cell.angle_alpha   90.00
_cell.angle_beta   90.00
_cell.angle_gamma   90.00
#
_symmetry.space_group_name_H-M   'P 1'
#
loop_
_entity.id
_entity.type
_entity.pdbx_description
1 polymer ?
#
loop_
_entity_poly.entity_id
_entity_poly.type
_entity_poly.pdbx_seq_one_letter_code
_entity_poly.pdbx_strand_id
1 'polypeptide(L)'
;ILEEGFRSSLTIPLRFGQRCVGFMFLNSRRAGAYVGSHIPLAERFGLSLSGPIYHHYLVQFLLAETSKAFVVAMEHRDNETGMHLSRMSLYAAAAARVLAARPEYAAELGPRQRRKILWFAPLHDLGKVGIPDAILRKPGPLDADEVKVMRDHVAIGERIIGSLDEALARYLPRPPFSTALEIIAGHHERWDGAGYPRGLAGEAIPLAARIVAAADVLDALTTVRPYKRAWSF
;
A
#
# COMPACT_ATOMS: atom_id res chain seq x y z
N ILE A 1 28.09 -11.19 11.90
CA ILE A 1 28.50 -12.56 11.50
C ILE A 1 29.36 -13.17 12.58
N LEU A 2 30.44 -12.50 13.03
CA LEU A 2 31.31 -13.03 14.10
C LEU A 2 30.60 -13.08 15.46
N GLU A 3 29.81 -12.05 15.80
CA GLU A 3 28.97 -11.99 17.01
C GLU A 3 27.89 -13.07 17.05
N GLU A 4 27.41 -13.52 15.89
CA GLU A 4 26.44 -14.61 15.76
C GLU A 4 27.06 -16.01 15.80
N GLY A 5 28.40 -16.11 15.97
CA GLY A 5 29.15 -17.36 16.08
C GLY A 5 29.39 -18.11 14.77
N PHE A 6 29.21 -17.45 13.61
CA PHE A 6 29.55 -18.04 12.32
C PHE A 6 31.06 -18.00 12.10
N ARG A 7 31.62 -19.14 11.61
CA ARG A 7 33.06 -19.35 11.39
C ARG A 7 33.44 -19.52 9.92
N SER A 8 32.46 -19.65 9.03
CA SER A 8 32.63 -19.67 7.58
C SER A 8 31.46 -18.96 6.94
N SER A 9 31.70 -18.22 5.87
CA SER A 9 30.68 -17.57 5.06
C SER A 9 31.03 -17.66 3.58
N LEU A 10 30.02 -17.88 2.75
CA LEU A 10 30.10 -17.79 1.30
C LEU A 10 29.03 -16.79 0.83
N THR A 11 29.46 -15.77 0.10
CA THR A 11 28.57 -14.74 -0.44
C THR A 11 28.49 -14.90 -1.95
N ILE A 12 27.27 -15.09 -2.45
CA ILE A 12 27.00 -15.27 -3.87
C ILE A 12 26.18 -14.07 -4.36
N PRO A 13 26.64 -13.31 -5.37
CA PRO A 13 25.83 -12.28 -5.99
C PRO A 13 24.69 -12.90 -6.79
N LEU A 14 23.48 -12.45 -6.53
CA LEU A 14 22.29 -12.82 -7.30
C LEU A 14 22.20 -11.89 -8.51
N ARG A 15 22.34 -12.45 -9.71
CA ARG A 15 22.38 -11.69 -10.96
C ARG A 15 21.21 -12.07 -11.87
N PHE A 16 20.53 -11.04 -12.42
CA PHE A 16 19.55 -11.18 -13.48
C PHE A 16 20.02 -10.36 -14.69
N GLY A 17 20.44 -11.05 -15.74
CA GLY A 17 21.20 -10.45 -16.83
C GLY A 17 22.51 -9.84 -16.27
N GLN A 18 22.74 -8.58 -16.60
CA GLN A 18 23.91 -7.84 -16.10
C GLN A 18 23.68 -7.13 -14.75
N ARG A 19 22.48 -7.19 -14.18
CA ARG A 19 22.14 -6.50 -12.93
C ARG A 19 22.37 -7.41 -11.72
N CYS A 20 23.03 -6.88 -10.70
CA CYS A 20 23.04 -7.50 -9.38
C CYS A 20 21.73 -7.13 -8.67
N VAL A 21 20.92 -8.14 -8.35
CA VAL A 21 19.60 -7.97 -7.73
C VAL A 21 19.62 -8.26 -6.23
N GLY A 22 20.76 -8.71 -5.71
CA GLY A 22 20.96 -8.99 -4.28
C GLY A 22 22.15 -9.88 -4.04
N PHE A 23 22.26 -10.35 -2.81
CA PHE A 23 23.29 -11.29 -2.37
C PHE A 23 22.66 -12.42 -1.56
N MET A 24 23.15 -13.63 -1.77
CA MET A 24 22.84 -14.79 -0.96
C MET A 24 24.03 -15.07 -0.04
N PHE A 25 23.75 -15.18 1.25
CA PHE A 25 24.74 -15.49 2.28
C PHE A 25 24.52 -16.91 2.79
N LEU A 26 25.53 -17.74 2.66
CA LEU A 26 25.55 -19.08 3.25
C LEU A 26 26.54 -19.05 4.42
N ASN A 27 26.02 -19.18 5.64
CA ASN A 27 26.79 -19.07 6.86
C ASN A 27 26.86 -20.43 7.58
N SER A 28 28.02 -20.76 8.15
CA SER A 28 28.22 -21.98 8.93
C SER A 28 28.98 -21.69 10.22
N ARG A 29 28.59 -22.35 11.31
CA ARG A 29 29.33 -22.33 12.58
C ARG A 29 30.62 -23.21 12.55
N ARG A 30 30.74 -24.05 11.52
CA ARG A 30 31.97 -24.85 11.31
C ARG A 30 32.99 -24.03 10.53
N ALA A 31 34.23 -23.99 10.98
CA ALA A 31 35.34 -23.40 10.25
C ALA A 31 35.64 -24.21 8.98
N GLY A 32 36.00 -23.54 7.87
CA GLY A 32 36.34 -24.20 6.61
C GLY A 32 35.17 -25.00 5.99
N ALA A 33 33.91 -24.65 6.30
CA ALA A 33 32.76 -25.41 5.81
C ALA A 33 32.57 -25.32 4.29
N TYR A 34 33.10 -24.28 3.66
CA TYR A 34 32.98 -24.07 2.22
C TYR A 34 34.35 -24.25 1.56
N VAL A 35 34.39 -25.12 0.59
CA VAL A 35 35.57 -25.40 -0.25
C VAL A 35 35.29 -25.02 -1.70
N GLY A 36 36.33 -24.91 -2.51
CA GLY A 36 36.23 -24.44 -3.89
C GLY A 36 35.18 -25.18 -4.74
N SER A 37 34.97 -26.47 -4.50
CA SER A 37 33.96 -27.29 -5.20
C SER A 37 32.50 -26.89 -4.87
N HIS A 38 32.25 -26.21 -3.77
CA HIS A 38 30.93 -25.73 -3.40
C HIS A 38 30.54 -24.46 -4.14
N ILE A 39 31.50 -23.68 -4.65
CA ILE A 39 31.27 -22.40 -5.31
C ILE A 39 30.39 -22.56 -6.55
N PRO A 40 30.69 -23.44 -7.52
CA PRO A 40 29.87 -23.61 -8.72
C PRO A 40 28.43 -24.05 -8.42
N LEU A 41 28.23 -24.88 -7.38
CA LEU A 41 26.91 -25.30 -6.93
C LEU A 41 26.11 -24.11 -6.35
N ALA A 42 26.74 -23.34 -5.49
CA ALA A 42 26.14 -22.16 -4.87
C ALA A 42 25.81 -21.07 -5.91
N GLU A 43 26.68 -20.88 -6.92
CA GLU A 43 26.43 -19.98 -8.05
C GLU A 43 25.21 -20.42 -8.89
N ARG A 44 25.12 -21.70 -9.24
CA ARG A 44 23.95 -22.25 -9.97
C ARG A 44 22.68 -22.06 -9.16
N PHE A 45 22.72 -22.29 -7.85
CA PHE A 45 21.58 -22.05 -6.97
C PHE A 45 21.23 -20.56 -6.91
N GLY A 46 22.23 -19.69 -6.79
CA GLY A 46 22.04 -18.23 -6.87
C GLY A 46 21.38 -17.80 -8.19
N LEU A 47 21.83 -18.33 -9.31
CA LEU A 47 21.22 -18.06 -10.62
C LEU A 47 19.74 -18.49 -10.68
N SER A 48 19.40 -19.67 -10.13
CA SER A 48 18.01 -20.15 -10.11
C SER A 48 17.10 -19.27 -9.25
N LEU A 49 17.61 -18.63 -8.19
CA LEU A 49 16.86 -17.73 -7.32
C LEU A 49 16.76 -16.31 -7.88
N SER A 50 17.72 -15.89 -8.70
CA SER A 50 17.83 -14.50 -9.17
C SER A 50 16.60 -14.04 -9.96
N GLY A 51 16.07 -14.90 -10.85
CA GLY A 51 14.86 -14.61 -11.64
C GLY A 51 13.64 -14.37 -10.76
N PRO A 52 13.21 -15.34 -9.92
CA PRO A 52 12.09 -15.17 -9.01
C PRO A 52 12.20 -13.96 -8.08
N ILE A 53 13.40 -13.70 -7.55
CA ILE A 53 13.65 -12.53 -6.69
C ILE A 53 13.50 -11.24 -7.48
N TYR A 54 14.10 -11.14 -8.67
CA TYR A 54 13.95 -9.97 -9.53
C TYR A 54 12.49 -9.71 -9.89
N HIS A 55 11.75 -10.75 -10.33
CA HIS A 55 10.33 -10.64 -10.64
C HIS A 55 9.51 -10.18 -9.45
N HIS A 56 9.79 -10.71 -8.25
CA HIS A 56 9.11 -10.27 -7.05
C HIS A 56 9.31 -8.77 -6.79
N TYR A 57 10.55 -8.27 -6.87
CA TYR A 57 10.85 -6.85 -6.69
C TYR A 57 10.22 -5.99 -7.79
N LEU A 58 10.27 -6.44 -9.05
CA LEU A 58 9.68 -5.73 -10.18
C LEU A 58 8.17 -5.54 -9.99
N VAL A 59 7.45 -6.59 -9.60
CA VAL A 59 6.01 -6.49 -9.31
C VAL A 59 5.74 -5.49 -8.19
N GLN A 60 6.48 -5.56 -7.07
CA GLN A 60 6.32 -4.62 -5.95
C GLN A 60 6.59 -3.17 -6.39
N PHE A 61 7.64 -2.97 -7.17
CA PHE A 61 8.00 -1.66 -7.71
C PHE A 61 6.89 -1.13 -8.64
N LEU A 62 6.40 -1.93 -9.57
CA LEU A 62 5.32 -1.54 -10.49
C LEU A 62 4.04 -1.18 -9.74
N LEU A 63 3.66 -1.93 -8.71
CA LEU A 63 2.49 -1.63 -7.88
C LEU A 63 2.62 -0.25 -7.20
N ALA A 64 3.80 0.04 -6.62
CA ALA A 64 4.04 1.32 -5.98
C ALA A 64 4.04 2.48 -6.98
N GLU A 65 4.70 2.33 -8.14
CA GLU A 65 4.75 3.38 -9.17
C GLU A 65 3.40 3.58 -9.86
N THR A 66 2.60 2.52 -10.07
CA THR A 66 1.23 2.63 -10.58
C THR A 66 0.37 3.47 -9.61
N SER A 67 0.48 3.21 -8.31
CA SER A 67 -0.24 4.01 -7.30
C SER A 67 0.14 5.49 -7.37
N LYS A 68 1.44 5.80 -7.49
CA LYS A 68 1.91 7.18 -7.66
C LYS A 68 1.39 7.83 -8.95
N ALA A 69 1.37 7.09 -10.06
CA ALA A 69 0.83 7.60 -11.33
C ALA A 69 -0.66 7.96 -11.22
N PHE A 70 -1.46 7.15 -10.53
CA PHE A 70 -2.85 7.48 -10.25
C PHE A 70 -2.99 8.74 -9.38
N VAL A 71 -2.16 8.88 -8.34
CA VAL A 71 -2.13 10.08 -7.50
C VAL A 71 -1.88 11.34 -8.34
N VAL A 72 -0.85 11.32 -9.19
CA VAL A 72 -0.54 12.45 -10.08
C VAL A 72 -1.73 12.77 -11.01
N ALA A 73 -2.39 11.75 -11.56
CA ALA A 73 -3.58 11.94 -12.39
C ALA A 73 -4.74 12.58 -11.63
N MET A 74 -4.91 12.22 -10.35
CA MET A 74 -5.95 12.79 -9.48
C MET A 74 -5.67 14.24 -9.10
N GLU A 75 -4.42 14.60 -8.78
CA GLU A 75 -4.00 15.96 -8.42
C GLU A 75 -4.38 17.00 -9.50
N HIS A 76 -4.35 16.61 -10.75
CA HIS A 76 -4.78 17.50 -11.86
C HIS A 76 -6.29 17.74 -11.91
N ARG A 77 -7.07 16.90 -11.25
CA ARG A 77 -8.53 16.95 -11.34
C ARG A 77 -9.21 17.43 -10.06
N ASP A 78 -8.72 17.02 -8.90
CA ASP A 78 -9.22 17.43 -7.59
C ASP A 78 -8.33 18.55 -7.02
N ASN A 79 -8.92 19.44 -6.24
CA ASN A 79 -8.18 20.50 -5.53
C ASN A 79 -7.39 19.96 -4.31
N GLU A 80 -7.39 18.65 -4.10
CA GLU A 80 -6.56 18.02 -3.07
C GLU A 80 -5.08 18.08 -3.48
N THR A 81 -4.25 18.65 -2.61
CA THR A 81 -2.82 18.76 -2.90
C THR A 81 -2.10 17.43 -2.69
N GLY A 82 -1.10 17.12 -3.54
CA GLY A 82 -0.26 15.94 -3.34
C GLY A 82 0.44 15.89 -1.99
N MET A 83 0.58 17.03 -1.32
CA MET A 83 1.05 17.09 0.06
C MET A 83 0.05 16.46 1.05
N HIS A 84 -1.27 16.61 0.82
CA HIS A 84 -2.29 15.92 1.62
C HIS A 84 -2.15 14.40 1.49
N LEU A 85 -2.16 13.88 0.28
CA LEU A 85 -2.05 12.44 0.02
C LEU A 85 -0.76 11.83 0.59
N SER A 86 0.36 12.58 0.51
CA SER A 86 1.64 12.16 1.08
C SER A 86 1.59 12.12 2.62
N ARG A 87 1.06 13.17 3.28
CA ARG A 87 0.95 13.21 4.75
C ARG A 87 0.02 12.12 5.26
N MET A 88 -1.17 11.99 4.66
CA MET A 88 -2.16 10.98 5.02
C MET A 88 -1.59 9.57 4.91
N SER A 89 -0.82 9.27 3.86
CA SER A 89 -0.13 7.97 3.70
C SER A 89 0.87 7.71 4.82
N LEU A 90 1.63 8.74 5.23
CA LEU A 90 2.59 8.62 6.34
C LEU A 90 1.87 8.43 7.68
N TYR A 91 0.75 9.12 7.91
CA TYR A 91 -0.07 8.92 9.11
C TYR A 91 -0.64 7.50 9.15
N ALA A 92 -1.18 7.01 8.04
CA ALA A 92 -1.67 5.63 7.94
C ALA A 92 -0.56 4.60 8.20
N ALA A 93 0.64 4.81 7.64
CA ALA A 93 1.79 3.93 7.86
C ALA A 93 2.28 3.97 9.32
N ALA A 94 2.30 5.15 9.94
CA ALA A 94 2.65 5.30 11.36
C ALA A 94 1.65 4.60 12.28
N ALA A 95 0.35 4.79 12.04
CA ALA A 95 -0.72 4.12 12.77
C ALA A 95 -0.63 2.59 12.62
N ALA A 96 -0.45 2.09 11.38
CA ALA A 96 -0.28 0.67 11.12
C ALA A 96 0.95 0.08 11.84
N ARG A 97 2.05 0.85 11.94
CA ARG A 97 3.25 0.42 12.67
C ARG A 97 3.00 0.32 14.18
N VAL A 98 2.32 1.30 14.76
CA VAL A 98 1.98 1.30 16.20
C VAL A 98 1.02 0.16 16.53
N LEU A 99 -0.02 -0.02 15.70
CA LEU A 99 -0.98 -1.11 15.90
C LEU A 99 -0.35 -2.49 15.73
N ALA A 100 0.61 -2.66 14.83
CA ALA A 100 1.34 -3.93 14.64
C ALA A 100 2.13 -4.40 15.88
N ALA A 101 2.41 -3.50 16.83
CA ALA A 101 3.04 -3.86 18.11
C ALA A 101 2.04 -4.47 19.10
N ARG A 102 0.74 -4.40 18.85
CA ARG A 102 -0.31 -4.98 19.67
C ARG A 102 -0.61 -6.41 19.23
N PRO A 103 -0.72 -7.38 20.16
CA PRO A 103 -0.93 -8.78 19.82
C PRO A 103 -2.15 -9.04 18.92
N GLU A 104 -3.25 -8.30 19.15
CA GLU A 104 -4.50 -8.43 18.40
C GLU A 104 -4.39 -8.08 16.91
N TYR A 105 -3.44 -7.19 16.53
CA TYR A 105 -3.25 -6.75 15.15
C TYR A 105 -1.95 -7.26 14.51
N ALA A 106 -1.07 -7.89 15.28
CA ALA A 106 0.26 -8.30 14.81
C ALA A 106 0.22 -9.26 13.62
N ALA A 107 -0.75 -10.18 13.60
CA ALA A 107 -0.91 -11.15 12.52
C ALA A 107 -1.35 -10.49 11.21
N GLU A 108 -2.27 -9.51 11.27
CA GLU A 108 -2.82 -8.83 10.11
C GLU A 108 -1.87 -7.76 9.58
N LEU A 109 -1.20 -7.00 10.48
CA LEU A 109 -0.31 -5.89 10.13
C LEU A 109 1.17 -6.30 10.00
N GLY A 110 1.43 -7.46 9.39
CA GLY A 110 2.80 -7.85 9.03
C GLY A 110 3.49 -6.84 8.10
N PRO A 111 4.83 -6.92 7.91
CA PRO A 111 5.61 -5.95 7.14
C PRO A 111 5.08 -5.71 5.71
N ARG A 112 4.55 -6.76 5.08
CA ARG A 112 3.97 -6.68 3.74
C ARG A 112 2.69 -5.85 3.73
N GLN A 113 1.78 -6.08 4.69
CA GLN A 113 0.50 -5.37 4.76
C GLN A 113 0.72 -3.88 5.07
N ARG A 114 1.63 -3.56 5.99
CA ARG A 114 1.99 -2.18 6.31
C ARG A 114 2.53 -1.41 5.10
N ARG A 115 3.34 -2.06 4.24
CA ARG A 115 3.79 -1.46 2.97
C ARG A 115 2.65 -1.22 2.01
N LYS A 116 1.70 -2.18 1.89
CA LYS A 116 0.52 -2.00 1.04
C LYS A 116 -0.35 -0.84 1.52
N ILE A 117 -0.55 -0.68 2.83
CA ILE A 117 -1.28 0.46 3.38
C ILE A 117 -0.59 1.77 2.98
N LEU A 118 0.74 1.89 3.15
CA LEU A 118 1.50 3.08 2.74
C LEU A 118 1.31 3.39 1.25
N TRP A 119 1.38 2.38 0.38
CA TRP A 119 1.32 2.59 -1.07
C TRP A 119 -0.09 2.89 -1.57
N PHE A 120 -1.10 2.29 -0.95
CA PHE A 120 -2.47 2.33 -1.46
C PHE A 120 -3.38 3.30 -0.71
N ALA A 121 -2.98 3.81 0.45
CA ALA A 121 -3.74 4.84 1.15
C ALA A 121 -4.10 6.04 0.25
N PRO A 122 -3.20 6.56 -0.63
CA PRO A 122 -3.54 7.66 -1.52
C PRO A 122 -4.65 7.36 -2.53
N LEU A 123 -4.96 6.08 -2.77
CA LEU A 123 -5.97 5.66 -3.74
C LEU A 123 -7.40 5.67 -3.20
N HIS A 124 -7.61 5.99 -1.92
CA HIS A 124 -8.94 5.94 -1.28
C HIS A 124 -10.00 6.69 -2.09
N ASP A 125 -9.64 7.82 -2.64
CA ASP A 125 -10.49 8.73 -3.42
C ASP A 125 -10.31 8.61 -4.95
N LEU A 126 -9.62 7.56 -5.44
CA LEU A 126 -9.34 7.39 -6.88
C LEU A 126 -10.58 7.55 -7.77
N GLY A 127 -11.72 7.09 -7.30
CA GLY A 127 -12.96 7.16 -8.07
C GLY A 127 -13.51 8.57 -8.29
N LYS A 128 -13.01 9.60 -7.61
CA LYS A 128 -13.34 11.00 -7.89
C LYS A 128 -13.04 11.39 -9.34
N VAL A 129 -12.14 10.67 -10.00
CA VAL A 129 -11.87 10.84 -11.43
C VAL A 129 -13.12 10.69 -12.30
N GLY A 130 -14.11 9.92 -11.88
CA GLY A 130 -15.38 9.70 -12.57
C GLY A 130 -16.51 10.64 -12.16
N ILE A 131 -16.31 11.52 -11.17
CA ILE A 131 -17.33 12.46 -10.72
C ILE A 131 -17.35 13.67 -11.66
N PRO A 132 -18.54 14.15 -12.08
CA PRO A 132 -18.68 15.35 -12.91
C PRO A 132 -18.07 16.59 -12.27
N ASP A 133 -17.36 17.41 -13.05
CA ASP A 133 -16.68 18.62 -12.54
C ASP A 133 -17.64 19.62 -11.90
N ALA A 134 -18.88 19.68 -12.37
CA ALA A 134 -19.93 20.54 -11.78
C ALA A 134 -20.23 20.20 -10.31
N ILE A 135 -20.03 18.94 -9.92
CA ILE A 135 -20.22 18.46 -8.55
C ILE A 135 -18.88 18.48 -7.80
N LEU A 136 -17.82 17.92 -8.40
CA LEU A 136 -16.50 17.80 -7.76
C LEU A 136 -15.93 19.19 -7.37
N ARG A 137 -16.12 20.18 -8.23
CA ARG A 137 -15.57 21.55 -8.07
C ARG A 137 -16.63 22.59 -7.71
N LYS A 138 -17.81 22.17 -7.25
CA LYS A 138 -18.88 23.09 -6.90
C LYS A 138 -18.43 24.09 -5.82
N PRO A 139 -18.54 25.41 -6.07
CA PRO A 139 -18.23 26.41 -5.05
C PRO A 139 -19.40 26.52 -4.07
N GLY A 140 -19.46 25.61 -3.10
CA GLY A 140 -20.52 25.61 -2.08
C GLY A 140 -20.92 24.21 -1.62
N PRO A 141 -21.90 24.08 -0.73
CA PRO A 141 -22.36 22.79 -0.26
C PRO A 141 -23.08 22.01 -1.38
N LEU A 142 -22.91 20.69 -1.37
CA LEU A 142 -23.65 19.78 -2.23
C LEU A 142 -25.09 19.60 -1.69
N ASP A 143 -26.05 19.53 -2.59
CA ASP A 143 -27.41 19.11 -2.24
C ASP A 143 -27.49 17.57 -2.09
N ALA A 144 -28.68 17.07 -1.73
CA ALA A 144 -28.87 15.66 -1.43
C ALA A 144 -28.62 14.74 -2.64
N ASP A 145 -28.92 15.16 -3.85
CA ASP A 145 -28.70 14.36 -5.06
C ASP A 145 -27.25 14.43 -5.52
N GLU A 146 -26.61 15.58 -5.42
CA GLU A 146 -25.19 15.76 -5.66
C GLU A 146 -24.33 14.95 -4.68
N VAL A 147 -24.75 14.87 -3.40
CA VAL A 147 -24.10 13.99 -2.40
C VAL A 147 -24.19 12.52 -2.82
N LYS A 148 -25.30 12.07 -3.37
CA LYS A 148 -25.40 10.69 -3.88
C LYS A 148 -24.40 10.45 -5.01
N VAL A 149 -24.34 11.36 -5.98
CA VAL A 149 -23.37 11.29 -7.09
C VAL A 149 -21.94 11.34 -6.58
N MET A 150 -21.64 12.21 -5.60
CA MET A 150 -20.32 12.26 -5.00
C MET A 150 -19.92 10.93 -4.33
N ARG A 151 -20.87 10.25 -3.67
CA ARG A 151 -20.61 8.94 -3.04
C ARG A 151 -20.30 7.83 -4.04
N ASP A 152 -20.68 7.99 -5.31
CA ASP A 152 -20.36 7.02 -6.36
C ASP A 152 -18.86 6.86 -6.62
N HIS A 153 -18.00 7.81 -6.12
CA HIS A 153 -16.55 7.66 -6.25
C HIS A 153 -16.05 6.33 -5.65
N VAL A 154 -16.69 5.83 -4.59
CA VAL A 154 -16.31 4.54 -4.00
C VAL A 154 -16.51 3.42 -5.03
N ALA A 155 -17.70 3.32 -5.63
CA ALA A 155 -18.00 2.29 -6.63
C ALA A 155 -17.16 2.45 -7.92
N ILE A 156 -16.86 3.69 -8.31
CA ILE A 156 -16.00 3.98 -9.46
C ILE A 156 -14.57 3.52 -9.18
N GLY A 157 -14.03 3.84 -8.01
CA GLY A 157 -12.70 3.42 -7.58
C GLY A 157 -12.57 1.89 -7.49
N GLU A 158 -13.58 1.21 -6.91
CA GLU A 158 -13.64 -0.24 -6.87
C GLU A 158 -13.60 -0.85 -8.29
N ARG A 159 -14.33 -0.29 -9.26
CA ARG A 159 -14.29 -0.77 -10.66
C ARG A 159 -12.93 -0.57 -11.30
N ILE A 160 -12.30 0.59 -11.12
CA ILE A 160 -10.98 0.87 -11.70
C ILE A 160 -9.96 -0.11 -11.18
N ILE A 161 -9.86 -0.27 -9.87
CA ILE A 161 -8.87 -1.16 -9.26
C ILE A 161 -9.23 -2.64 -9.45
N GLY A 162 -10.51 -2.99 -9.40
CA GLY A 162 -11.00 -4.35 -9.65
C GLY A 162 -10.64 -4.84 -11.04
N SER A 163 -10.76 -4.01 -12.07
CA SER A 163 -10.35 -4.37 -13.43
C SER A 163 -8.86 -4.68 -13.55
N LEU A 164 -8.01 -4.01 -12.78
CA LEU A 164 -6.57 -4.31 -12.72
C LEU A 164 -6.31 -5.64 -12.00
N ASP A 165 -6.99 -5.91 -10.89
CA ASP A 165 -6.84 -7.18 -10.17
C ASP A 165 -7.29 -8.36 -11.03
N GLU A 166 -8.40 -8.24 -11.75
CA GLU A 166 -8.87 -9.27 -12.69
C GLU A 166 -7.88 -9.51 -13.84
N ALA A 167 -7.32 -8.45 -14.42
CA ALA A 167 -6.32 -8.57 -15.48
C ALA A 167 -5.05 -9.28 -15.00
N LEU A 168 -4.63 -9.04 -13.75
CA LEU A 168 -3.42 -9.59 -13.15
C LEU A 168 -3.63 -10.97 -12.51
N ALA A 169 -4.87 -11.39 -12.24
CA ALA A 169 -5.19 -12.69 -11.63
C ALA A 169 -4.63 -13.89 -12.40
N ARG A 170 -4.41 -13.74 -13.71
CA ARG A 170 -3.81 -14.78 -14.58
C ARG A 170 -2.31 -14.98 -14.35
N TYR A 171 -1.64 -13.98 -13.80
CA TYR A 171 -0.18 -13.93 -13.70
C TYR A 171 0.32 -13.97 -12.26
N LEU A 172 -0.52 -13.62 -11.30
CA LEU A 172 -0.16 -13.50 -9.90
C LEU A 172 -0.99 -14.46 -9.04
N PRO A 173 -0.38 -15.15 -8.08
CA PRO A 173 -1.07 -16.14 -7.23
C PRO A 173 -2.07 -15.51 -6.25
N ARG A 174 -2.05 -14.20 -6.09
CA ARG A 174 -2.96 -13.44 -5.21
C ARG A 174 -3.21 -12.07 -5.82
N PRO A 175 -4.45 -11.52 -5.68
CA PRO A 175 -4.78 -10.17 -6.11
C PRO A 175 -3.82 -9.14 -5.50
N PRO A 176 -3.09 -8.37 -6.31
CA PRO A 176 -2.10 -7.44 -5.78
C PRO A 176 -2.72 -6.21 -5.12
N PHE A 177 -3.90 -5.78 -5.59
CA PHE A 177 -4.60 -4.58 -5.14
C PHE A 177 -5.69 -4.83 -4.09
N SER A 178 -5.80 -6.04 -3.52
CA SER A 178 -6.82 -6.36 -2.50
C SER A 178 -6.89 -5.33 -1.37
N THR A 179 -5.74 -4.88 -0.86
CA THR A 179 -5.68 -3.83 0.19
C THR A 179 -6.14 -2.47 -0.32
N ALA A 180 -5.90 -2.13 -1.59
CA ALA A 180 -6.43 -0.90 -2.19
C ALA A 180 -7.96 -0.96 -2.29
N LEU A 181 -8.52 -2.10 -2.71
CA LEU A 181 -9.96 -2.31 -2.75
C LEU A 181 -10.60 -2.21 -1.36
N GLU A 182 -9.99 -2.81 -0.33
CA GLU A 182 -10.44 -2.68 1.06
C GLU A 182 -10.48 -1.22 1.52
N ILE A 183 -9.45 -0.44 1.20
CA ILE A 183 -9.34 0.98 1.54
C ILE A 183 -10.43 1.77 0.80
N ILE A 184 -10.52 1.65 -0.52
CA ILE A 184 -11.51 2.37 -1.34
C ILE A 184 -12.92 2.06 -0.88
N ALA A 185 -13.24 0.78 -0.68
CA ALA A 185 -14.57 0.33 -0.31
C ALA A 185 -15.00 0.73 1.09
N GLY A 186 -14.04 0.98 2.01
CA GLY A 186 -14.37 1.08 3.42
C GLY A 186 -13.93 2.37 4.13
N HIS A 187 -13.22 3.30 3.47
CA HIS A 187 -12.72 4.50 4.15
C HIS A 187 -13.82 5.49 4.57
N HIS A 188 -15.01 5.38 4.03
CA HIS A 188 -16.20 6.13 4.46
C HIS A 188 -17.16 5.33 5.35
N GLU A 189 -16.83 4.07 5.64
CA GLU A 189 -17.58 3.33 6.65
C GLU A 189 -17.30 3.90 8.04
N ARG A 190 -18.29 3.78 8.93
CA ARG A 190 -18.21 4.32 10.29
C ARG A 190 -18.34 3.19 11.31
N TRP A 191 -17.64 3.33 12.40
CA TRP A 191 -17.66 2.33 13.47
C TRP A 191 -19.09 2.02 13.97
N ASP A 192 -19.96 3.02 13.94
CA ASP A 192 -21.38 2.92 14.35
C ASP A 192 -22.30 2.34 13.26
N GLY A 193 -21.79 2.00 12.09
CA GLY A 193 -22.57 1.49 10.96
C GLY A 193 -23.35 2.56 10.17
N ALA A 194 -23.23 3.85 10.53
CA ALA A 194 -23.88 4.94 9.82
C ALA A 194 -23.09 5.44 8.61
N GLY A 195 -22.03 4.72 8.21
CA GLY A 195 -21.20 5.02 7.05
C GLY A 195 -21.78 4.56 5.72
N TYR A 196 -20.98 4.62 4.68
CA TYR A 196 -21.31 4.15 3.35
C TYR A 196 -20.09 3.52 2.66
N PRO A 197 -20.25 2.72 1.59
CA PRO A 197 -21.47 2.41 0.85
C PRO A 197 -22.28 1.24 1.42
N ARG A 198 -21.69 0.41 2.30
CA ARG A 198 -22.28 -0.86 2.73
C ARG A 198 -22.88 -0.82 4.14
N GLY A 199 -22.64 0.25 4.90
CA GLY A 199 -23.07 0.39 6.29
C GLY A 199 -22.41 -0.64 7.23
N LEU A 200 -21.13 -0.96 6.97
CA LEU A 200 -20.37 -1.87 7.82
C LEU A 200 -20.12 -1.23 9.18
N ALA A 201 -20.17 -2.03 10.26
CA ALA A 201 -19.96 -1.55 11.62
C ALA A 201 -18.80 -2.29 12.31
N GLY A 202 -18.10 -1.59 13.19
CA GLY A 202 -17.08 -2.17 14.04
C GLY A 202 -15.97 -2.87 13.26
N GLU A 203 -15.67 -4.11 13.66
CA GLU A 203 -14.60 -4.91 13.05
C GLU A 203 -14.97 -5.50 11.68
N ALA A 204 -16.24 -5.41 11.24
CA ALA A 204 -16.61 -5.77 9.88
C ALA A 204 -15.97 -4.80 8.84
N ILE A 205 -15.58 -3.60 9.26
CA ILE A 205 -14.82 -2.67 8.43
C ILE A 205 -13.36 -3.17 8.35
N PRO A 206 -12.80 -3.40 7.15
CA PRO A 206 -11.41 -3.84 7.00
C PRO A 206 -10.43 -2.93 7.75
N LEU A 207 -9.46 -3.52 8.43
CA LEU A 207 -8.51 -2.76 9.28
C LEU A 207 -7.76 -1.70 8.48
N ALA A 208 -7.36 -2.01 7.23
CA ALA A 208 -6.70 -1.05 6.34
C ALA A 208 -7.60 0.18 6.08
N ALA A 209 -8.89 -0.01 5.86
CA ALA A 209 -9.85 1.07 5.66
C ALA A 209 -10.01 1.91 6.94
N ARG A 210 -10.13 1.29 8.11
CA ARG A 210 -10.20 2.00 9.41
C ARG A 210 -8.98 2.88 9.66
N ILE A 211 -7.78 2.36 9.35
CA ILE A 211 -6.52 3.10 9.49
C ILE A 211 -6.50 4.31 8.56
N VAL A 212 -6.88 4.13 7.30
CA VAL A 212 -6.87 5.20 6.29
C VAL A 212 -7.93 6.25 6.60
N ALA A 213 -9.15 5.85 6.97
CA ALA A 213 -10.21 6.77 7.40
C ALA A 213 -9.76 7.66 8.57
N ALA A 214 -9.10 7.08 9.58
CA ALA A 214 -8.57 7.84 10.71
C ALA A 214 -7.44 8.80 10.29
N ALA A 215 -6.56 8.38 9.36
CA ALA A 215 -5.46 9.19 8.86
C ALA A 215 -5.98 10.37 8.01
N ASP A 216 -7.00 10.16 7.20
CA ASP A 216 -7.63 11.20 6.38
C ASP A 216 -8.31 12.26 7.26
N VAL A 217 -9.10 11.84 8.25
CA VAL A 217 -9.71 12.75 9.22
C VAL A 217 -8.65 13.53 9.99
N LEU A 218 -7.55 12.88 10.41
CA LEU A 218 -6.46 13.54 11.11
C LEU A 218 -5.83 14.64 10.24
N ASP A 219 -5.50 14.35 8.99
CA ASP A 219 -4.95 15.36 8.06
C ASP A 219 -5.95 16.50 7.81
N ALA A 220 -7.23 16.19 7.65
CA ALA A 220 -8.28 17.19 7.49
C ALA A 220 -8.44 18.11 8.71
N LEU A 221 -8.20 17.61 9.91
CA LEU A 221 -8.27 18.39 11.14
C LEU A 221 -7.02 19.24 11.40
N THR A 222 -5.85 18.73 11.02
CA THR A 222 -4.54 19.34 11.34
C THR A 222 -3.99 20.23 10.24
N THR A 223 -4.62 20.23 9.06
CA THR A 223 -4.21 21.07 7.91
C THR A 223 -5.12 22.30 7.80
N VAL A 224 -4.51 23.47 7.54
CA VAL A 224 -5.24 24.70 7.21
C VAL A 224 -5.93 24.50 5.86
N ARG A 225 -7.24 24.68 5.81
CA ARG A 225 -8.04 24.71 4.58
C ARG A 225 -8.63 26.11 4.39
N PRO A 226 -8.99 26.55 3.19
CA PRO A 226 -9.49 27.91 2.93
C PRO A 226 -10.62 28.35 3.85
N TYR A 227 -11.40 27.39 4.37
CA TYR A 227 -12.58 27.64 5.21
C TYR A 227 -12.42 27.16 6.66
N LYS A 228 -11.23 26.67 7.06
CA LYS A 228 -11.02 26.09 8.40
C LYS A 228 -9.58 26.30 8.91
N ARG A 229 -9.45 26.80 10.14
CA ARG A 229 -8.17 26.82 10.85
C ARG A 229 -7.78 25.39 11.26
N ALA A 230 -6.47 25.10 11.23
CA ALA A 230 -5.95 23.85 11.78
C ALA A 230 -6.19 23.79 13.29
N TRP A 231 -6.45 22.60 13.81
CA TRP A 231 -6.42 22.37 15.25
C TRP A 231 -4.96 22.38 15.73
N SER A 232 -4.70 22.97 16.90
CA SER A 232 -3.43 22.83 17.63
C SER A 232 -3.50 21.57 18.48
N PHE A 233 -2.39 20.85 18.51
CA PHE A 233 -2.18 19.77 19.48
C PHE A 233 -1.84 20.32 20.84
#